data_7ab4bce968b73b2d2b9183d02ee9a95f
#
_entry.id   7ab4bce968b73b2d2b9183d02ee9a95f
#
_cell.length_a   1.000
_cell.length_b   1.000
_cell.length_c   1.000
_cell.angle_alpha   90.00
_cell.angle_beta   90.00
_cell.angle_gamma   90.00
#
_symmetry.space_group_name_H-M   'P 1'
#
loop_
_entity.id
_entity.type
_entity.pdbx_description
1 polymer ?
#
loop_
_entity_poly.entity_id
_entity_poly.type
_entity_poly.pdbx_seq_one_letter_code
_entity_poly.pdbx_strand_id
1 'polypeptide(L)'
;MSWNYKGKKIKDLSDFPPNSFGFVYLVTHKPTNKKYIGKKVLYFSKKVKIGKKELAKMQNVVGRRPAYKLAIKESDWLNYYGSQKELKQLLSESKAKDFTRNILKIVPNKKLLTYFETKYQMVYQVLEKPDEFFNDNILGKFYTKDFDEIEYEDPLEINEI
;
A
#
# COMPACT_ATOMS: atom_id res chain seq x y z
N MET A 1 2.10 16.93 6.52
CA MET A 1 1.71 16.53 5.15
C MET A 1 0.43 15.74 5.21
N SER A 2 -0.30 15.65 4.10
CA SER A 2 -1.60 14.96 4.07
C SER A 2 -1.70 14.06 2.85
N TRP A 3 -2.56 13.08 2.92
CA TRP A 3 -3.04 12.34 1.77
C TRP A 3 -4.29 13.02 1.20
N ASN A 4 -4.56 12.84 -0.08
CA ASN A 4 -5.81 13.29 -0.70
C ASN A 4 -6.68 12.06 -1.01
N TYR A 5 -7.95 12.13 -0.65
CA TYR A 5 -8.93 11.10 -0.98
C TYR A 5 -10.24 11.76 -1.42
N LYS A 6 -10.64 11.58 -2.67
CA LYS A 6 -11.87 12.15 -3.24
C LYS A 6 -12.05 13.65 -2.94
N GLY A 7 -10.96 14.43 -3.11
CA GLY A 7 -10.96 15.86 -2.89
C GLY A 7 -10.82 16.31 -1.42
N LYS A 8 -10.79 15.38 -0.46
CA LYS A 8 -10.57 15.66 0.97
C LYS A 8 -9.14 15.36 1.38
N LYS A 9 -8.61 16.15 2.32
CA LYS A 9 -7.32 15.89 2.94
C LYS A 9 -7.48 14.93 4.11
N ILE A 10 -6.70 13.86 4.13
CA ILE A 10 -6.61 12.88 5.21
C ILE A 10 -5.35 13.21 6.01
N LYS A 11 -5.51 13.53 7.29
CA LYS A 11 -4.43 13.97 8.19
C LYS A 11 -4.23 13.07 9.40
N ASP A 12 -5.27 12.39 9.81
CA ASP A 12 -5.25 11.47 10.96
C ASP A 12 -6.19 10.27 10.73
N LEU A 13 -6.18 9.32 11.66
CA LEU A 13 -6.96 8.09 11.54
C LEU A 13 -8.47 8.31 11.58
N SER A 14 -8.95 9.39 12.20
CA SER A 14 -10.36 9.70 12.28
C SER A 14 -10.96 10.14 10.94
N ASP A 15 -10.11 10.54 10.00
CA ASP A 15 -10.52 10.90 8.64
C ASP A 15 -10.85 9.65 7.77
N PHE A 16 -10.46 8.45 8.24
CA PHE A 16 -10.79 7.20 7.54
C PHE A 16 -12.17 6.68 7.94
N PRO A 17 -12.89 6.02 7.01
CA PRO A 17 -14.11 5.31 7.34
C PRO A 17 -13.89 4.28 8.46
N PRO A 18 -14.91 3.99 9.29
CA PRO A 18 -14.85 2.91 10.27
C PRO A 18 -14.40 1.58 9.63
N ASN A 19 -13.67 0.77 10.40
CA ASN A 19 -13.14 -0.53 9.96
C ASN A 19 -12.16 -0.49 8.79
N SER A 20 -11.51 0.64 8.53
CA SER A 20 -10.45 0.74 7.54
C SER A 20 -9.21 -0.04 7.99
N PHE A 21 -8.76 -0.97 7.15
CA PHE A 21 -7.55 -1.76 7.37
C PHE A 21 -6.31 -1.12 6.73
N GLY A 22 -6.49 -0.59 5.52
CA GLY A 22 -5.42 -0.01 4.73
C GLY A 22 -5.96 0.62 3.46
N PHE A 23 -5.05 1.12 2.64
CA PHE A 23 -5.41 1.79 1.39
C PHE A 23 -4.41 1.53 0.28
N VAL A 24 -4.90 1.57 -0.95
CA VAL A 24 -4.09 1.62 -2.17
C VAL A 24 -3.92 3.08 -2.55
N TYR A 25 -2.73 3.46 -2.98
CA TYR A 25 -2.38 4.85 -3.23
C TYR A 25 -1.59 5.04 -4.52
N LEU A 26 -1.63 6.28 -4.99
CA LEU A 26 -0.83 6.81 -6.07
C LEU A 26 0.04 7.95 -5.52
N VAL A 27 1.35 7.82 -5.67
CA VAL A 27 2.31 8.92 -5.47
C VAL A 27 2.75 9.39 -6.84
N THR A 28 2.78 10.71 -7.04
CA THR A 28 3.26 11.33 -8.28
C THR A 28 4.37 12.31 -7.95
N HIS A 29 5.51 12.16 -8.60
CA HIS A 29 6.59 13.15 -8.60
C HIS A 29 6.28 14.20 -9.68
N LYS A 30 5.87 15.38 -9.26
CA LYS A 30 5.39 16.45 -10.15
C LYS A 30 6.39 16.90 -11.22
N PRO A 31 7.70 17.06 -10.92
CA PRO A 31 8.66 17.50 -11.92
C PRO A 31 8.81 16.56 -13.11
N THR A 32 8.76 15.23 -12.88
CA THR A 32 8.90 14.20 -13.93
C THR A 32 7.57 13.60 -14.37
N ASN A 33 6.47 13.88 -13.65
CA ASN A 33 5.17 13.23 -13.77
C ASN A 33 5.21 11.69 -13.59
N LYS A 34 6.35 11.13 -13.11
CA LYS A 34 6.50 9.70 -12.86
C LYS A 34 5.73 9.30 -11.60
N LYS A 35 5.10 8.14 -11.62
CA LYS A 35 4.08 7.71 -10.65
C LYS A 35 4.46 6.40 -9.97
N TYR A 36 3.90 6.15 -8.81
CA TYR A 36 4.02 4.89 -8.09
C TYR A 36 2.69 4.46 -7.49
N ILE A 37 2.27 3.23 -7.77
CA ILE A 37 1.08 2.62 -7.17
C ILE A 37 1.53 1.59 -6.14
N GLY A 38 1.06 1.75 -4.92
CA GLY A 38 1.37 0.84 -3.82
C GLY A 38 0.22 0.72 -2.83
N LYS A 39 0.45 -0.10 -1.80
CA LYS A 39 -0.48 -0.28 -0.69
C LYS A 39 0.14 0.09 0.64
N LYS A 40 -0.69 0.47 1.60
CA LYS A 40 -0.29 0.75 2.98
C LYS A 40 -1.34 0.26 3.96
N VAL A 41 -0.90 -0.41 5.00
CA VAL A 41 -1.75 -0.74 6.15
C VAL A 41 -1.78 0.43 7.12
N LEU A 42 -2.90 0.63 7.80
CA LEU A 42 -3.02 1.64 8.85
C LEU A 42 -2.40 1.18 10.16
N TYR A 43 -2.43 -0.14 10.40
CA TYR A 43 -1.94 -0.73 11.65
C TYR A 43 -1.04 -1.93 11.38
N PHE A 44 -0.02 -2.08 12.19
CA PHE A 44 0.76 -3.31 12.30
C PHE A 44 0.21 -4.16 13.44
N SER A 45 0.09 -5.46 13.23
CA SER A 45 -0.19 -6.43 14.28
C SER A 45 1.03 -7.30 14.52
N LYS A 46 1.47 -7.39 15.77
CA LYS A 46 2.59 -8.23 16.19
C LYS A 46 2.12 -9.20 17.28
N LYS A 47 2.45 -10.49 17.12
CA LYS A 47 2.30 -11.46 18.21
C LYS A 47 3.32 -11.16 19.30
N VAL A 48 2.84 -10.89 20.51
CA VAL A 48 3.68 -10.64 21.68
C VAL A 48 3.43 -11.74 22.68
N LYS A 49 4.50 -12.30 23.25
CA LYS A 49 4.40 -13.34 24.30
C LYS A 49 3.70 -12.77 25.53
N ILE A 50 2.71 -13.48 26.05
CA ILE A 50 2.01 -13.07 27.27
C ILE A 50 2.90 -13.33 28.47
N GLY A 51 3.14 -12.29 29.29
CA GLY A 51 3.95 -12.41 30.48
C GLY A 51 3.31 -13.26 31.57
N LYS A 52 4.13 -13.87 32.46
CA LYS A 52 3.65 -14.75 33.56
C LYS A 52 2.60 -14.08 34.45
N LYS A 53 2.76 -12.79 34.76
CA LYS A 53 1.81 -12.01 35.58
C LYS A 53 0.45 -11.84 34.90
N GLU A 54 0.44 -11.66 33.60
CA GLU A 54 -0.78 -11.50 32.80
C GLU A 54 -1.50 -12.85 32.61
N LEU A 55 -0.73 -13.93 32.38
CA LEU A 55 -1.26 -15.32 32.35
C LEU A 55 -1.92 -15.72 33.67
N ALA A 56 -1.37 -15.30 34.82
CA ALA A 56 -1.92 -15.57 36.14
C ALA A 56 -3.27 -14.85 36.39
N LYS A 57 -3.52 -13.71 35.75
CA LYS A 57 -4.77 -12.93 35.84
C LYS A 57 -5.90 -13.49 34.96
N MET A 58 -5.63 -14.40 34.04
CA MET A 58 -6.62 -15.02 33.14
C MET A 58 -7.35 -16.16 33.89
N GLN A 59 -8.36 -15.83 34.69
CA GLN A 59 -9.03 -16.79 35.58
C GLN A 59 -10.09 -17.70 34.92
N ASN A 60 -10.55 -17.41 33.71
CA ASN A 60 -11.72 -18.13 33.11
C ASN A 60 -11.46 -18.65 31.69
N VAL A 61 -10.24 -19.12 31.39
CA VAL A 61 -9.97 -19.71 30.08
C VAL A 61 -10.26 -21.20 30.11
N VAL A 62 -11.31 -21.62 29.43
CA VAL A 62 -11.58 -23.01 29.17
C VAL A 62 -10.60 -23.51 28.12
N GLY A 63 -9.72 -24.47 28.47
CA GLY A 63 -8.74 -25.05 27.57
C GLY A 63 -7.31 -24.47 27.77
N ARG A 64 -6.44 -24.69 26.76
CA ARG A 64 -5.02 -24.25 26.82
C ARG A 64 -4.92 -22.72 26.77
N ARG A 65 -4.29 -22.11 27.78
CA ARG A 65 -4.07 -20.66 27.83
C ARG A 65 -3.29 -20.17 26.60
N PRO A 66 -3.67 -19.06 25.97
CA PRO A 66 -2.94 -18.52 24.83
C PRO A 66 -1.54 -18.09 25.23
N ALA A 67 -0.52 -18.52 24.49
CA ALA A 67 0.87 -18.13 24.74
C ALA A 67 1.22 -16.73 24.24
N TYR A 68 0.40 -16.17 23.33
CA TYR A 68 0.63 -14.90 22.66
C TYR A 68 -0.65 -14.07 22.59
N LYS A 69 -0.48 -12.75 22.63
CA LYS A 69 -1.53 -11.76 22.32
C LYS A 69 -1.13 -10.94 21.09
N LEU A 70 -2.12 -10.38 20.41
CA LEU A 70 -1.87 -9.42 19.33
C LEU A 70 -1.70 -8.02 19.92
N ALA A 71 -0.52 -7.43 19.71
CA ALA A 71 -0.30 -6.01 19.93
C ALA A 71 -0.54 -5.27 18.60
N ILE A 72 -1.42 -4.28 18.62
CA ILE A 72 -1.74 -3.45 17.46
C ILE A 72 -1.03 -2.11 17.66
N LYS A 73 -0.29 -1.68 16.63
CA LYS A 73 0.40 -0.39 16.60
C LYS A 73 0.08 0.32 15.30
N GLU A 74 -0.18 1.62 15.37
CA GLU A 74 -0.32 2.45 14.18
C GLU A 74 0.94 2.39 13.32
N SER A 75 0.76 2.32 12.00
CA SER A 75 1.86 2.32 11.04
C SER A 75 2.35 3.76 10.78
N ASP A 76 3.43 3.89 10.02
CA ASP A 76 3.98 5.16 9.56
C ASP A 76 3.24 5.72 8.31
N TRP A 77 1.97 5.36 8.12
CA TRP A 77 1.17 5.67 6.93
C TRP A 77 1.17 7.16 6.56
N LEU A 78 1.14 8.04 7.57
CA LEU A 78 1.03 9.49 7.36
C LEU A 78 2.26 10.07 6.63
N ASN A 79 3.46 9.52 6.92
CA ASN A 79 4.72 9.98 6.34
C ASN A 79 5.26 9.05 5.24
N TYR A 80 4.46 8.08 4.82
CA TYR A 80 4.87 7.07 3.86
C TYR A 80 4.67 7.53 2.41
N TYR A 81 5.62 7.21 1.52
CA TYR A 81 5.57 7.54 0.09
C TYR A 81 5.71 6.31 -0.81
N GLY A 82 6.22 5.22 -0.30
CA GLY A 82 6.47 3.99 -1.04
C GLY A 82 7.75 3.30 -0.59
N SER A 83 7.93 2.06 -1.05
CA SER A 83 9.11 1.24 -0.71
C SER A 83 10.13 1.13 -1.84
N GLN A 84 9.78 1.54 -3.06
CA GLN A 84 10.61 1.41 -4.25
C GLN A 84 11.87 2.29 -4.14
N LYS A 85 13.02 1.75 -4.60
CA LYS A 85 14.35 2.32 -4.36
C LYS A 85 14.55 3.70 -5.02
N GLU A 86 14.20 3.82 -6.30
CA GLU A 86 14.32 5.07 -7.05
C GLU A 86 13.44 6.18 -6.46
N LEU A 87 12.21 5.84 -6.08
CA LEU A 87 11.28 6.76 -5.42
C LEU A 87 11.85 7.26 -4.08
N LYS A 88 12.46 6.37 -3.29
CA LYS A 88 13.10 6.76 -2.01
C LYS A 88 14.31 7.66 -2.22
N GLN A 89 15.10 7.42 -3.25
CA GLN A 89 16.23 8.26 -3.61
C GLN A 89 15.75 9.66 -3.98
N LEU A 90 14.76 9.75 -4.87
CA LEU A 90 14.16 11.05 -5.24
C LEU A 90 13.57 11.78 -4.04
N LEU A 91 12.95 11.09 -3.10
CA LEU A 91 12.45 11.71 -1.86
C LEU A 91 13.55 12.32 -1.00
N SER A 92 14.76 11.74 -1.01
CA SER A 92 15.90 12.30 -0.28
C SER A 92 16.52 13.51 -0.96
N GLU A 93 16.41 13.59 -2.28
CA GLU A 93 16.98 14.65 -3.12
C GLU A 93 16.00 15.81 -3.38
N SER A 94 14.70 15.53 -3.35
CA SER A 94 13.63 16.46 -3.69
C SER A 94 12.92 16.99 -2.45
N LYS A 95 12.16 18.07 -2.62
CA LYS A 95 11.32 18.60 -1.55
C LYS A 95 9.99 17.83 -1.51
N ALA A 96 9.45 17.62 -0.33
CA ALA A 96 8.15 16.95 -0.15
C ALA A 96 6.99 17.60 -0.93
N LYS A 97 7.08 18.91 -1.23
CA LYS A 97 6.12 19.64 -2.08
C LYS A 97 6.12 19.19 -3.54
N ASP A 98 7.18 18.52 -3.98
CA ASP A 98 7.33 18.03 -5.35
C ASP A 98 6.56 16.71 -5.56
N PHE A 99 5.96 16.19 -4.51
CA PHE A 99 5.13 14.98 -4.57
C PHE A 99 3.67 15.27 -4.26
N THR A 100 2.79 14.56 -4.96
CA THR A 100 1.39 14.42 -4.56
C THR A 100 1.12 12.99 -4.10
N ARG A 101 0.22 12.84 -3.14
CA ARG A 101 -0.17 11.54 -2.57
C ARG A 101 -1.68 11.42 -2.57
N ASN A 102 -2.19 10.51 -3.37
CA ASN A 102 -3.62 10.30 -3.52
C ASN A 102 -3.98 8.88 -3.09
N ILE A 103 -4.99 8.75 -2.27
CA ILE A 103 -5.60 7.45 -1.94
C ILE A 103 -6.55 7.09 -3.09
N LEU A 104 -6.33 5.92 -3.69
CA LEU A 104 -7.18 5.38 -4.75
C LEU A 104 -8.36 4.58 -4.16
N LYS A 105 -8.08 3.77 -3.13
CA LYS A 105 -9.08 2.89 -2.51
C LYS A 105 -8.74 2.61 -1.06
N ILE A 106 -9.71 2.78 -0.16
CA ILE A 106 -9.65 2.34 1.23
C ILE A 106 -10.35 1.00 1.33
N VAL A 107 -9.78 0.06 2.09
CA VAL A 107 -10.26 -1.33 2.18
C VAL A 107 -10.27 -1.86 3.62
N PRO A 108 -11.20 -2.79 3.94
CA PRO A 108 -11.39 -3.28 5.31
C PRO A 108 -10.50 -4.48 5.69
N ASN A 109 -9.73 -5.06 4.78
CA ASN A 109 -8.91 -6.24 5.07
C ASN A 109 -7.71 -6.40 4.14
N LYS A 110 -6.77 -7.27 4.55
CA LYS A 110 -5.53 -7.55 3.83
C LYS A 110 -5.76 -8.16 2.44
N LYS A 111 -6.76 -9.02 2.30
CA LYS A 111 -7.05 -9.70 1.02
C LYS A 111 -7.47 -8.69 -0.05
N LEU A 112 -8.42 -7.82 0.29
CA LEU A 112 -8.87 -6.75 -0.60
C LEU A 112 -7.78 -5.71 -0.86
N LEU A 113 -6.92 -5.45 0.13
CA LEU A 113 -5.79 -4.54 -0.05
C LEU A 113 -4.84 -5.03 -1.15
N THR A 114 -4.48 -6.31 -1.14
CA THR A 114 -3.64 -6.92 -2.18
C THR A 114 -4.37 -6.98 -3.52
N TYR A 115 -5.66 -7.36 -3.53
CA TYR A 115 -6.47 -7.41 -4.75
C TYR A 115 -6.52 -6.06 -5.47
N PHE A 116 -6.88 -4.99 -4.75
CA PHE A 116 -7.01 -3.67 -5.36
C PHE A 116 -5.67 -3.06 -5.75
N GLU A 117 -4.59 -3.28 -4.99
CA GLU A 117 -3.26 -2.87 -5.42
C GLU A 117 -2.91 -3.51 -6.77
N THR A 118 -3.01 -4.85 -6.87
CA THR A 118 -2.73 -5.59 -8.11
C THR A 118 -3.63 -5.13 -9.25
N LYS A 119 -4.93 -4.95 -8.99
CA LYS A 119 -5.88 -4.47 -9.98
C LYS A 119 -5.47 -3.11 -10.55
N TYR A 120 -5.15 -2.13 -9.69
CA TYR A 120 -4.72 -0.81 -10.15
C TYR A 120 -3.40 -0.89 -10.92
N GLN A 121 -2.43 -1.66 -10.43
CA GLN A 121 -1.15 -1.82 -11.12
C GLN A 121 -1.32 -2.40 -12.52
N MET A 122 -2.19 -3.39 -12.70
CA MET A 122 -2.49 -3.97 -14.02
C MET A 122 -3.27 -3.01 -14.92
N VAL A 123 -4.34 -2.38 -14.41
CA VAL A 123 -5.15 -1.43 -15.19
C VAL A 123 -4.35 -0.23 -15.67
N TYR A 124 -3.42 0.27 -14.84
CA TYR A 124 -2.53 1.36 -15.23
C TYR A 124 -1.28 0.91 -16.00
N GLN A 125 -1.13 -0.43 -16.22
CA GLN A 125 -0.05 -0.99 -17.02
C GLN A 125 1.33 -0.56 -16.51
N VAL A 126 1.54 -0.67 -15.21
CA VAL A 126 2.71 -0.07 -14.56
C VAL A 126 4.05 -0.71 -14.97
N LEU A 127 4.04 -1.98 -15.42
CA LEU A 127 5.25 -2.68 -15.88
C LEU A 127 5.52 -2.45 -17.37
N GLU A 128 4.46 -2.23 -18.14
CA GLU A 128 4.52 -1.96 -19.58
C GLU A 128 4.90 -0.50 -19.88
N LYS A 129 4.78 0.39 -18.86
CA LYS A 129 5.09 1.82 -18.96
C LYS A 129 6.17 2.27 -17.96
N PRO A 130 7.40 1.72 -18.05
CA PRO A 130 8.46 1.98 -17.07
C PRO A 130 8.91 3.45 -17.04
N ASP A 131 8.69 4.21 -18.11
CA ASP A 131 8.98 5.65 -18.15
C ASP A 131 7.98 6.48 -17.36
N GLU A 132 6.74 5.99 -17.21
CA GLU A 132 5.67 6.66 -16.48
C GLU A 132 5.57 6.21 -15.02
N PHE A 133 6.06 5.01 -14.69
CA PHE A 133 5.92 4.42 -13.37
C PHE A 133 7.25 4.01 -12.74
N PHE A 134 7.34 4.18 -11.42
CA PHE A 134 8.45 3.65 -10.60
C PHE A 134 8.27 2.18 -10.25
N ASN A 135 7.10 1.60 -10.50
CA ASN A 135 6.84 0.19 -10.22
C ASN A 135 7.74 -0.68 -11.09
N ASP A 136 8.44 -1.62 -10.47
CA ASP A 136 9.36 -2.57 -11.12
C ASP A 136 8.89 -4.02 -11.05
N ASN A 137 7.87 -4.28 -10.24
CA ASN A 137 7.25 -5.59 -10.14
C ASN A 137 5.79 -5.52 -9.67
N ILE A 138 5.02 -6.57 -9.97
CA ILE A 138 3.70 -6.85 -9.43
C ILE A 138 3.75 -8.16 -8.66
N LEU A 139 3.38 -8.16 -7.38
CA LEU A 139 3.35 -9.31 -6.47
C LEU A 139 4.71 -10.02 -6.29
N GLY A 140 5.82 -9.45 -6.73
CA GLY A 140 7.10 -10.14 -6.79
C GLY A 140 7.12 -11.34 -7.76
N LYS A 141 6.21 -11.35 -8.73
CA LYS A 141 6.06 -12.42 -9.74
C LYS A 141 6.28 -11.93 -11.15
N PHE A 142 5.81 -10.74 -11.46
CA PHE A 142 5.92 -10.11 -12.77
C PHE A 142 6.85 -8.90 -12.63
N TYR A 143 7.78 -8.75 -13.57
CA TYR A 143 8.80 -7.71 -13.55
C TYR A 143 8.82 -6.95 -14.88
N THR A 144 9.25 -5.70 -14.87
CA THR A 144 9.37 -4.86 -16.06
C THR A 144 10.13 -5.57 -17.19
N LYS A 145 11.23 -6.27 -16.86
CA LYS A 145 12.04 -7.03 -17.82
C LYS A 145 11.30 -8.17 -18.55
N ASP A 146 10.17 -8.63 -18.01
CA ASP A 146 9.38 -9.70 -18.63
C ASP A 146 8.63 -9.19 -19.88
N PHE A 147 8.59 -7.87 -20.07
CA PHE A 147 7.89 -7.19 -21.16
C PHE A 147 8.83 -6.63 -22.25
N ASP A 148 10.14 -6.75 -22.08
CA ASP A 148 11.15 -6.14 -22.99
C ASP A 148 11.07 -6.69 -24.42
N GLU A 149 10.57 -7.92 -24.63
CA GLU A 149 10.50 -8.59 -25.94
C GLU A 149 9.05 -8.82 -26.42
N ILE A 150 8.05 -8.24 -25.72
CA ILE A 150 6.64 -8.44 -26.04
C ILE A 150 6.08 -7.16 -26.67
N GLU A 151 5.46 -7.27 -27.85
CA GLU A 151 4.61 -6.19 -28.36
C GLU A 151 3.41 -6.04 -27.45
N TYR A 152 3.21 -4.80 -26.97
CA TYR A 152 2.11 -4.48 -26.10
C TYR A 152 0.84 -4.24 -26.90
N GLU A 153 -0.21 -5.00 -26.59
CA GLU A 153 -1.57 -4.79 -27.10
C GLU A 153 -2.44 -4.22 -25.98
N ASP A 154 -3.14 -3.11 -26.24
CA ASP A 154 -4.08 -2.57 -25.27
C ASP A 154 -5.28 -3.53 -25.14
N PRO A 155 -5.51 -4.16 -23.97
CA PRO A 155 -6.62 -5.08 -23.78
C PRO A 155 -8.00 -4.41 -23.95
N LEU A 156 -8.07 -3.09 -23.97
CA LEU A 156 -9.30 -2.34 -24.23
C LEU A 156 -9.63 -2.24 -25.73
N GLU A 157 -8.68 -2.55 -26.62
CA GLU A 157 -8.90 -2.61 -28.08
C GLU A 157 -9.42 -3.97 -28.56
N ILE A 158 -9.54 -4.98 -27.67
CA ILE A 158 -10.13 -6.28 -27.98
C ILE A 158 -11.66 -6.17 -28.08
N ASN A 159 -12.17 -5.27 -28.90
CA ASN A 159 -13.59 -5.19 -29.20
C ASN A 159 -13.98 -5.88 -30.53
N GLU A 160 -13.07 -6.66 -31.14
CA GLU A 160 -13.30 -7.35 -32.41
C GLU A 160 -12.89 -8.83 -32.30
N ILE A 161 -13.59 -9.60 -31.44
CA ILE A 161 -13.67 -11.06 -31.60
C ILE A 161 -15.12 -11.45 -31.80
#